data_889f1e0a0e051ceaea46ec9b766af85f
#
_entry.id   889f1e0a0e051ceaea46ec9b766af85f
#
_cell.length_a   1.000
_cell.length_b   1.000
_cell.length_c   1.000
_cell.angle_alpha   90.00
_cell.angle_beta   90.00
_cell.angle_gamma   90.00
#
_symmetry.space_group_name_H-M   'P 1'
#
loop_
_entity.id
_entity.type
_entity.pdbx_description
1 polymer ?
#
loop_
_entity_poly.entity_id
_entity_poly.type
_entity_poly.pdbx_seq_one_letter_code
_entity_poly.pdbx_strand_id
1 'polypeptide(L)'
;MNIKIGDIVTRPSYQRDLLFRVIAINDSEAGKYATLIGEDVRLIADAPCTDLEVVDAKEQDQRKKQEEELLERSLELIQQDYRLVREKTEYSMTNGYSHSHRLFQIPGKVLHVDGDPNYLRKCLLVYEKIGVPVYGVHCVESEMPEKVGKLIEDVRPDILVLTGHDAYSKGKGNKDDLLAYRHSKHYIQTVQEARKRVGNLDQLVIFAGACQSHFELLIQAGANFASSPS
;
A
#
# COMPACT_ATOMS: atom_id res chain seq x y z
N MET A 1 -13.83 -31.01 3.35
CA MET A 1 -14.03 -30.40 2.01
C MET A 1 -12.72 -30.50 1.23
N ASN A 2 -12.77 -30.69 -0.08
CA ASN A 2 -11.55 -30.81 -0.90
C ASN A 2 -11.23 -29.41 -1.45
N ILE A 3 -10.26 -28.72 -0.87
CA ILE A 3 -9.78 -27.40 -1.30
C ILE A 3 -9.12 -27.52 -2.66
N LYS A 4 -9.40 -26.60 -3.59
CA LYS A 4 -8.84 -26.56 -4.96
C LYS A 4 -8.17 -25.20 -5.22
N ILE A 5 -7.25 -25.18 -6.14
CA ILE A 5 -6.65 -23.94 -6.66
C ILE A 5 -7.77 -23.10 -7.30
N GLY A 6 -7.80 -21.82 -6.96
CA GLY A 6 -8.83 -20.87 -7.36
C GLY A 6 -9.97 -20.68 -6.37
N ASP A 7 -10.14 -21.59 -5.40
CA ASP A 7 -11.18 -21.43 -4.36
C ASP A 7 -10.93 -20.17 -3.53
N ILE A 8 -12.01 -19.49 -3.19
CA ILE A 8 -11.99 -18.41 -2.19
C ILE A 8 -12.25 -19.05 -0.84
N VAL A 9 -11.31 -18.82 0.07
CA VAL A 9 -11.29 -19.44 1.39
C VAL A 9 -11.08 -18.42 2.50
N THR A 10 -11.43 -18.80 3.70
CA THR A 10 -11.15 -18.07 4.93
C THR A 10 -10.48 -18.99 5.93
N ARG A 11 -9.86 -18.41 6.97
CA ARG A 11 -9.16 -19.17 8.03
C ARG A 11 -9.92 -19.12 9.34
N PRO A 12 -10.50 -20.22 9.82
CA PRO A 12 -11.16 -20.28 11.12
C PRO A 12 -10.27 -19.89 12.29
N SER A 13 -8.97 -20.25 12.24
CA SER A 13 -8.00 -19.90 13.29
C SER A 13 -7.77 -18.40 13.44
N TYR A 14 -8.11 -17.60 12.42
CA TYR A 14 -8.05 -16.13 12.39
C TYR A 14 -9.46 -15.50 12.33
N GLN A 15 -10.44 -16.15 12.94
CA GLN A 15 -11.82 -15.65 13.07
C GLN A 15 -12.51 -15.35 11.73
N ARG A 16 -12.03 -15.93 10.64
CA ARG A 16 -12.53 -15.69 9.26
C ARG A 16 -12.49 -14.21 8.84
N ASP A 17 -11.48 -13.47 9.31
CA ASP A 17 -11.35 -12.02 9.11
C ASP A 17 -11.08 -11.63 7.65
N LEU A 18 -10.27 -12.43 6.93
CA LEU A 18 -9.86 -12.14 5.56
C LEU A 18 -10.30 -13.23 4.57
N LEU A 19 -10.53 -12.79 3.33
CA LEU A 19 -10.72 -13.67 2.20
C LEU A 19 -9.39 -13.88 1.47
N PHE A 20 -9.14 -15.14 1.11
CA PHE A 20 -7.96 -15.55 0.37
C PHE A 20 -8.34 -16.38 -0.84
N ARG A 21 -7.56 -16.24 -1.91
CA ARG A 21 -7.60 -17.14 -3.05
C ARG A 21 -6.48 -18.19 -2.94
N VAL A 22 -6.81 -19.44 -3.11
CA VAL A 22 -5.83 -20.52 -3.18
C VAL A 22 -5.07 -20.46 -4.51
N ILE A 23 -3.76 -20.24 -4.45
CA ILE A 23 -2.91 -20.15 -5.66
C ILE A 23 -2.05 -21.37 -5.89
N ALA A 24 -1.73 -22.14 -4.83
CA ALA A 24 -1.02 -23.40 -4.93
C ALA A 24 -1.43 -24.33 -3.78
N ILE A 25 -1.28 -25.64 -4.02
CA ILE A 25 -1.44 -26.67 -2.98
C ILE A 25 -0.22 -27.57 -3.04
N ASN A 26 0.46 -27.72 -1.92
CA ASN A 26 1.69 -28.50 -1.77
C ASN A 26 1.49 -29.59 -0.72
N ASP A 27 2.00 -30.77 -1.00
CA ASP A 27 2.07 -31.85 -0.02
C ASP A 27 3.39 -31.73 0.77
N SER A 28 3.30 -31.81 2.08
CA SER A 28 4.45 -31.85 2.99
C SER A 28 4.35 -33.03 3.94
N GLU A 29 5.42 -33.36 4.64
CA GLU A 29 5.43 -34.43 5.66
C GLU A 29 4.41 -34.18 6.78
N ALA A 30 4.05 -32.90 7.03
CA ALA A 30 3.07 -32.46 8.04
C ALA A 30 1.64 -32.37 7.48
N GLY A 31 1.39 -32.72 6.21
CA GLY A 31 0.07 -32.67 5.55
C GLY A 31 0.01 -31.72 4.36
N LYS A 32 -1.21 -31.49 3.85
CA LYS A 32 -1.44 -30.58 2.73
C LYS A 32 -1.46 -29.12 3.18
N TYR A 33 -0.68 -28.29 2.50
CA TYR A 33 -0.64 -26.83 2.70
C TYR A 33 -1.05 -26.12 1.41
N ALA A 34 -1.80 -25.04 1.59
CA ALA A 34 -2.16 -24.15 0.51
C ALA A 34 -1.39 -22.84 0.63
N THR A 35 -0.88 -22.33 -0.49
CA THR A 35 -0.41 -20.96 -0.61
C THR A 35 -1.59 -20.08 -1.00
N LEU A 36 -1.80 -19.02 -0.23
CA LEU A 36 -2.95 -18.14 -0.28
C LEU A 36 -2.51 -16.74 -0.67
N ILE A 37 -3.31 -16.06 -1.50
CA ILE A 37 -3.19 -14.63 -1.75
C ILE A 37 -4.46 -13.92 -1.26
N GLY A 38 -4.31 -12.82 -0.52
CA GLY A 38 -5.44 -12.03 -0.05
C GLY A 38 -6.22 -11.42 -1.22
N GLU A 39 -7.57 -11.46 -1.17
CA GLU A 39 -8.43 -10.86 -2.20
C GLU A 39 -8.40 -9.33 -2.13
N ASP A 40 -8.43 -8.78 -0.93
CA ASP A 40 -8.54 -7.35 -0.70
C ASP A 40 -7.34 -6.77 0.07
N VAL A 41 -6.46 -7.62 0.56
CA VAL A 41 -5.24 -7.25 1.28
C VAL A 41 -4.00 -7.80 0.58
N ARG A 42 -2.90 -7.04 0.59
CA ARG A 42 -1.60 -7.47 0.03
C ARG A 42 -0.92 -8.49 0.96
N LEU A 43 -1.50 -9.67 1.09
CA LEU A 43 -1.00 -10.73 1.96
C LEU A 43 -0.85 -12.01 1.16
N ILE A 44 0.34 -12.61 1.23
CA ILE A 44 0.60 -13.99 0.78
C ILE A 44 0.90 -14.79 2.03
N ALA A 45 0.19 -15.86 2.26
CA ALA A 45 0.32 -16.71 3.43
C ALA A 45 0.27 -18.18 3.04
N ASP A 46 0.94 -19.03 3.83
CA ASP A 46 0.77 -20.47 3.77
C ASP A 46 -0.11 -20.93 4.93
N ALA A 47 -1.04 -21.84 4.65
CA ALA A 47 -1.92 -22.40 5.65
C ALA A 47 -2.15 -23.90 5.44
N PRO A 48 -2.29 -24.69 6.52
CA PRO A 48 -2.71 -26.06 6.38
C PRO A 48 -4.13 -26.12 5.79
N CYS A 49 -4.37 -27.02 4.84
CA CYS A 49 -5.70 -27.15 4.21
C CYS A 49 -6.80 -27.50 5.23
N THR A 50 -6.44 -28.01 6.39
CA THR A 50 -7.36 -28.29 7.51
C THR A 50 -7.87 -27.03 8.20
N ASP A 51 -7.19 -25.89 8.06
CA ASP A 51 -7.58 -24.58 8.59
C ASP A 51 -8.18 -23.68 7.50
N LEU A 52 -8.77 -24.27 6.45
CA LEU A 52 -9.40 -23.53 5.37
C LEU A 52 -10.86 -23.93 5.21
N GLU A 53 -11.71 -22.93 5.07
CA GLU A 53 -13.13 -23.09 4.72
C GLU A 53 -13.42 -22.33 3.42
N VAL A 54 -14.09 -23.03 2.48
CA VAL A 54 -14.52 -22.39 1.21
C VAL A 54 -15.69 -21.47 1.51
N VAL A 55 -15.60 -20.24 1.00
CA VAL A 55 -16.62 -19.21 1.13
C VAL A 55 -17.51 -19.23 -0.10
N ASP A 56 -18.82 -19.28 0.11
CA ASP A 56 -19.78 -19.28 -1.01
C ASP A 56 -19.90 -17.90 -1.70
N ALA A 57 -20.42 -17.90 -2.91
CA ALA A 57 -20.55 -16.68 -3.72
C ALA A 57 -21.40 -15.59 -3.04
N LYS A 58 -22.44 -16.00 -2.28
CA LYS A 58 -23.31 -15.06 -1.60
C LYS A 58 -22.60 -14.34 -0.45
N GLU A 59 -21.81 -15.05 0.33
CA GLU A 59 -21.00 -14.46 1.39
C GLU A 59 -19.89 -13.55 0.80
N GLN A 60 -19.25 -13.98 -0.30
CA GLN A 60 -18.27 -13.15 -1.02
C GLN A 60 -18.88 -11.82 -1.47
N ASP A 61 -20.06 -11.85 -2.13
CA ASP A 61 -20.76 -10.65 -2.57
C ASP A 61 -21.17 -9.73 -1.41
N GLN A 62 -21.57 -10.33 -0.29
CA GLN A 62 -21.97 -9.58 0.88
C GLN A 62 -20.78 -8.86 1.53
N ARG A 63 -19.64 -9.52 1.66
CA ARG A 63 -18.40 -8.92 2.17
C ARG A 63 -17.89 -7.82 1.25
N LYS A 64 -17.91 -8.04 -0.05
CA LYS A 64 -17.51 -7.04 -1.04
C LYS A 64 -18.37 -5.77 -0.97
N LYS A 65 -19.69 -5.90 -0.82
CA LYS A 65 -20.58 -4.74 -0.63
C LYS A 65 -20.24 -3.96 0.65
N GLN A 66 -20.00 -4.65 1.76
CA GLN A 66 -19.61 -4.01 3.02
C GLN A 66 -18.30 -3.23 2.87
N GLU A 67 -17.35 -3.78 2.14
CA GLU A 67 -16.07 -3.14 1.89
C GLU A 67 -16.21 -1.91 0.99
N GLU A 68 -17.03 -2.01 -0.07
CA GLU A 68 -17.37 -0.87 -0.93
C GLU A 68 -18.06 0.26 -0.15
N GLU A 69 -19.03 -0.05 0.72
CA GLU A 69 -19.69 0.94 1.59
C GLU A 69 -18.71 1.60 2.58
N LEU A 70 -17.79 0.83 3.18
CA LEU A 70 -16.75 1.37 4.06
C LEU A 70 -15.79 2.29 3.31
N LEU A 71 -15.39 1.91 2.09
CA LEU A 71 -14.53 2.73 1.24
C LEU A 71 -15.22 4.04 0.86
N GLU A 72 -16.50 4.00 0.43
CA GLU A 72 -17.27 5.20 0.10
C GLU A 72 -17.37 6.15 1.29
N ARG A 73 -17.70 5.62 2.46
CA ARG A 73 -17.76 6.40 3.70
C ARG A 73 -16.41 7.02 4.07
N SER A 74 -15.33 6.27 3.91
CA SER A 74 -13.96 6.77 4.16
C SER A 74 -13.60 7.91 3.20
N LEU A 75 -13.97 7.78 1.92
CA LEU A 75 -13.75 8.83 0.92
C LEU A 75 -14.56 10.10 1.21
N GLU A 76 -15.80 9.96 1.66
CA GLU A 76 -16.62 11.10 2.09
C GLU A 76 -15.97 11.84 3.28
N LEU A 77 -15.47 11.11 4.28
CA LEU A 77 -14.76 11.71 5.43
C LEU A 77 -13.49 12.44 4.99
N ILE A 78 -12.68 11.84 4.11
CA ILE A 78 -11.48 12.49 3.55
C ILE A 78 -11.84 13.78 2.82
N GLN A 79 -12.91 13.78 2.02
CA GLN A 79 -13.37 14.98 1.33
C GLN A 79 -13.88 16.07 2.29
N GLN A 80 -14.53 15.68 3.37
CA GLN A 80 -14.96 16.62 4.43
C GLN A 80 -13.75 17.23 5.14
N ASP A 81 -12.79 16.43 5.57
CA ASP A 81 -11.56 16.89 6.19
C ASP A 81 -10.77 17.83 5.28
N TYR A 82 -10.65 17.48 4.00
CA TYR A 82 -9.98 18.32 3.01
C TYR A 82 -10.66 19.69 2.88
N ARG A 83 -12.00 19.72 2.91
CA ARG A 83 -12.79 20.96 2.87
C ARG A 83 -12.55 21.80 4.11
N LEU A 84 -12.59 21.20 5.30
CA LEU A 84 -12.34 21.88 6.58
C LEU A 84 -10.91 22.44 6.67
N VAL A 85 -9.90 21.67 6.25
CA VAL A 85 -8.51 22.13 6.22
C VAL A 85 -8.35 23.32 5.28
N ARG A 86 -8.99 23.27 4.11
CA ARG A 86 -8.98 24.36 3.15
C ARG A 86 -9.62 25.63 3.71
N GLU A 87 -10.80 25.53 4.31
CA GLU A 87 -11.51 26.65 4.93
C GLU A 87 -10.70 27.27 6.07
N LYS A 88 -10.08 26.43 6.91
CA LYS A 88 -9.21 26.88 8.02
C LYS A 88 -7.97 27.61 7.50
N THR A 89 -7.34 27.10 6.43
CA THR A 89 -6.16 27.71 5.82
C THR A 89 -6.52 29.05 5.18
N GLU A 90 -7.63 29.13 4.47
CA GLU A 90 -8.14 30.35 3.87
C GLU A 90 -8.46 31.42 4.94
N TYR A 91 -9.13 31.03 6.02
CA TYR A 91 -9.38 31.90 7.16
C TYR A 91 -8.09 32.42 7.82
N SER A 92 -7.11 31.55 8.02
CA SER A 92 -5.82 31.93 8.63
C SER A 92 -5.01 32.88 7.75
N MET A 93 -5.02 32.69 6.43
CA MET A 93 -4.31 33.56 5.49
C MET A 93 -4.98 34.93 5.32
N THR A 94 -6.29 35.00 5.46
CA THR A 94 -7.04 36.22 5.27
C THR A 94 -7.32 36.98 6.57
N ASN A 95 -6.92 36.45 7.75
CA ASN A 95 -7.26 36.93 9.06
C ASN A 95 -8.78 37.20 9.21
N GLY A 96 -9.62 36.41 8.54
CA GLY A 96 -11.07 36.58 8.54
C GLY A 96 -11.59 37.71 7.65
N TYR A 97 -10.75 38.45 6.95
CA TYR A 97 -11.18 39.41 5.95
C TYR A 97 -11.51 38.73 4.63
N SER A 98 -12.77 38.76 4.26
CA SER A 98 -13.27 38.24 2.99
C SER A 98 -12.80 39.14 1.85
N HIS A 99 -11.66 38.83 1.25
CA HIS A 99 -11.30 39.38 -0.05
C HIS A 99 -11.72 38.42 -1.15
N SER A 100 -12.24 38.96 -2.22
CA SER A 100 -12.76 38.27 -3.42
C SER A 100 -11.74 37.39 -4.19
N HIS A 101 -10.57 37.13 -3.63
CA HIS A 101 -9.53 36.32 -4.23
C HIS A 101 -9.63 34.90 -3.66
N ARG A 102 -10.21 34.01 -4.46
CA ARG A 102 -10.16 32.56 -4.18
C ARG A 102 -8.69 32.12 -4.20
N LEU A 103 -8.17 31.73 -3.06
CA LEU A 103 -6.89 31.05 -2.98
C LEU A 103 -7.05 29.66 -3.64
N PHE A 104 -6.33 29.44 -4.73
CA PHE A 104 -6.31 28.14 -5.39
C PHE A 104 -5.26 27.29 -4.68
N GLN A 105 -5.71 26.27 -3.97
CA GLN A 105 -4.81 25.19 -3.52
C GLN A 105 -4.71 24.17 -4.65
N ILE A 106 -3.50 23.98 -5.15
CA ILE A 106 -3.20 22.94 -6.12
C ILE A 106 -2.67 21.75 -5.33
N PRO A 107 -3.32 20.57 -5.39
CA PRO A 107 -2.80 19.37 -4.75
C PRO A 107 -1.40 19.05 -5.28
N GLY A 108 -0.52 18.58 -4.39
CA GLY A 108 0.81 18.11 -4.79
C GLY A 108 0.70 16.94 -5.76
N LYS A 109 1.60 16.91 -6.75
CA LYS A 109 1.68 15.84 -7.74
C LYS A 109 2.30 14.59 -7.11
N VAL A 110 1.62 13.46 -7.24
CA VAL A 110 2.07 12.16 -6.72
C VAL A 110 2.74 11.36 -7.84
N LEU A 111 3.90 10.79 -7.56
CA LEU A 111 4.47 9.67 -8.30
C LEU A 111 4.27 8.41 -7.44
N HIS A 112 3.43 7.49 -7.89
CA HIS A 112 3.17 6.23 -7.20
C HIS A 112 3.82 5.07 -7.94
N VAL A 113 4.86 4.50 -7.37
CA VAL A 113 5.57 3.32 -7.87
C VAL A 113 5.16 2.11 -7.04
N ASP A 114 4.57 1.12 -7.68
CA ASP A 114 4.00 -0.04 -6.99
C ASP A 114 4.48 -1.36 -7.62
N GLY A 115 4.86 -2.30 -6.77
CA GLY A 115 5.23 -3.67 -7.17
C GLY A 115 4.06 -4.53 -7.62
N ASP A 116 2.82 -4.10 -7.38
CA ASP A 116 1.62 -4.83 -7.75
C ASP A 116 0.69 -4.00 -8.67
N PRO A 117 0.46 -4.44 -9.93
CA PRO A 117 -0.34 -3.68 -10.88
C PRO A 117 -1.83 -3.58 -10.50
N ASN A 118 -2.36 -4.54 -9.74
CA ASN A 118 -3.77 -4.52 -9.33
C ASN A 118 -3.99 -3.51 -8.21
N TYR A 119 -3.10 -3.49 -7.22
CA TYR A 119 -3.16 -2.49 -6.15
C TYR A 119 -2.85 -1.08 -6.65
N LEU A 120 -1.89 -0.93 -7.57
CA LEU A 120 -1.66 0.35 -8.23
C LEU A 120 -2.95 0.87 -8.87
N ARG A 121 -3.68 0.01 -9.60
CA ARG A 121 -4.95 0.41 -10.22
C ARG A 121 -6.00 0.84 -9.18
N LYS A 122 -6.14 0.11 -8.07
CA LYS A 122 -7.03 0.49 -6.96
C LYS A 122 -6.65 1.86 -6.40
N CYS A 123 -5.36 2.11 -6.16
CA CYS A 123 -4.86 3.40 -5.67
C CYS A 123 -5.12 4.54 -6.66
N LEU A 124 -4.90 4.32 -7.96
CA LEU A 124 -5.15 5.33 -8.99
C LEU A 124 -6.61 5.76 -9.02
N LEU A 125 -7.56 4.83 -8.88
CA LEU A 125 -8.98 5.14 -8.77
C LEU A 125 -9.32 5.98 -7.53
N VAL A 126 -8.64 5.74 -6.41
CA VAL A 126 -8.81 6.54 -5.19
C VAL A 126 -8.29 7.96 -5.41
N TYR A 127 -7.08 8.13 -5.97
CA TYR A 127 -6.54 9.45 -6.28
C TYR A 127 -7.44 10.24 -7.24
N GLU A 128 -7.98 9.59 -8.26
CA GLU A 128 -8.94 10.20 -9.19
C GLU A 128 -10.19 10.69 -8.45
N LYS A 129 -10.80 9.85 -7.60
CA LYS A 129 -12.00 10.20 -6.82
C LYS A 129 -11.79 11.40 -5.89
N ILE A 130 -10.60 11.57 -5.33
CA ILE A 130 -10.26 12.70 -4.43
C ILE A 130 -9.61 13.88 -5.18
N GLY A 131 -9.43 13.79 -6.49
CA GLY A 131 -8.90 14.89 -7.32
C GLY A 131 -7.39 15.15 -7.11
N VAL A 132 -6.60 14.15 -6.74
CA VAL A 132 -5.15 14.25 -6.57
C VAL A 132 -4.44 13.88 -7.87
N PRO A 133 -3.62 14.76 -8.47
CA PRO A 133 -2.87 14.44 -9.67
C PRO A 133 -1.81 13.39 -9.38
N VAL A 134 -1.87 12.26 -10.08
CA VAL A 134 -0.98 11.12 -9.87
C VAL A 134 -0.41 10.59 -11.17
N TYR A 135 0.87 10.21 -11.13
CA TYR A 135 1.52 9.41 -12.15
C TYR A 135 1.84 8.03 -11.55
N GLY A 136 1.13 7.00 -12.00
CA GLY A 136 1.29 5.63 -11.51
C GLY A 136 2.23 4.81 -12.38
N VAL A 137 3.16 4.09 -11.77
CA VAL A 137 4.12 3.21 -12.46
C VAL A 137 4.14 1.85 -11.77
N HIS A 138 3.81 0.80 -12.51
CA HIS A 138 4.11 -0.56 -12.06
C HIS A 138 5.60 -0.85 -12.26
N CYS A 139 6.27 -1.25 -11.20
CA CYS A 139 7.68 -1.60 -11.21
C CYS A 139 7.96 -2.62 -10.12
N VAL A 140 8.50 -3.79 -10.49
CA VAL A 140 8.87 -4.79 -9.48
C VAL A 140 9.91 -4.23 -8.53
N GLU A 141 9.83 -4.60 -7.26
CA GLU A 141 10.58 -3.99 -6.16
C GLU A 141 12.09 -3.99 -6.40
N SER A 142 12.64 -5.05 -7.00
CA SER A 142 14.07 -5.16 -7.31
C SER A 142 14.58 -4.17 -8.36
N GLU A 143 13.71 -3.62 -9.21
CA GLU A 143 14.05 -2.68 -10.27
C GLU A 143 13.79 -1.21 -9.86
N MET A 144 13.05 -0.98 -8.78
CA MET A 144 12.71 0.37 -8.33
C MET A 144 13.94 1.26 -8.09
N PRO A 145 15.03 0.78 -7.45
CA PRO A 145 16.21 1.61 -7.20
C PRO A 145 16.84 2.18 -8.47
N GLU A 146 16.85 1.41 -9.55
CA GLU A 146 17.44 1.82 -10.83
C GLU A 146 16.56 2.82 -11.59
N LYS A 147 15.23 2.69 -11.44
CA LYS A 147 14.26 3.46 -12.23
C LYS A 147 13.83 4.76 -11.58
N VAL A 148 13.81 4.82 -10.22
CA VAL A 148 13.22 5.93 -9.47
C VAL A 148 13.85 7.28 -9.80
N GLY A 149 15.17 7.33 -9.98
CA GLY A 149 15.88 8.58 -10.28
C GLY A 149 15.37 9.24 -11.57
N LYS A 150 15.25 8.46 -12.65
CA LYS A 150 14.69 8.94 -13.92
C LYS A 150 13.21 9.33 -13.80
N LEU A 151 12.42 8.53 -13.11
CA LEU A 151 11.01 8.83 -12.89
C LEU A 151 10.80 10.16 -12.16
N ILE A 152 11.64 10.47 -11.17
CA ILE A 152 11.60 11.75 -10.45
C ILE A 152 11.95 12.92 -11.38
N GLU A 153 12.97 12.78 -12.23
CA GLU A 153 13.37 13.80 -13.21
C GLU A 153 12.27 14.08 -14.24
N ASP A 154 11.62 13.03 -14.75
CA ASP A 154 10.60 13.12 -15.78
C ASP A 154 9.26 13.67 -15.23
N VAL A 155 8.84 13.22 -14.04
CA VAL A 155 7.54 13.56 -13.45
C VAL A 155 7.63 14.82 -12.60
N ARG A 156 8.75 15.05 -11.90
CA ARG A 156 8.93 16.12 -10.91
C ARG A 156 7.79 16.13 -9.87
N PRO A 157 7.67 15.05 -9.10
CA PRO A 157 6.60 14.92 -8.12
C PRO A 157 6.90 15.75 -6.86
N ASP A 158 5.84 16.14 -6.14
CA ASP A 158 5.91 16.67 -4.78
C ASP A 158 5.91 15.53 -3.74
N ILE A 159 5.27 14.41 -4.10
CA ILE A 159 5.12 13.23 -3.26
C ILE A 159 5.52 11.99 -4.05
N LEU A 160 6.42 11.18 -3.48
CA LEU A 160 6.79 9.86 -3.99
C LEU A 160 6.18 8.79 -3.06
N VAL A 161 5.38 7.91 -3.64
CA VAL A 161 4.80 6.75 -2.95
C VAL A 161 5.45 5.48 -3.50
N LEU A 162 6.08 4.71 -2.63
CA LEU A 162 6.76 3.44 -2.96
C LEU A 162 6.04 2.32 -2.21
N THR A 163 5.31 1.49 -2.93
CA THR A 163 4.56 0.37 -2.36
C THR A 163 4.74 -0.91 -3.16
N GLY A 164 4.24 -2.02 -2.64
CA GLY A 164 4.33 -3.33 -3.25
C GLY A 164 4.22 -4.42 -2.21
N HIS A 165 5.00 -5.49 -2.36
CA HIS A 165 5.01 -6.61 -1.44
C HIS A 165 6.26 -6.60 -0.58
N ASP A 166 6.10 -6.91 0.70
CA ASP A 166 7.21 -7.26 1.59
C ASP A 166 6.73 -8.25 2.65
N ALA A 167 7.65 -9.04 3.16
CA ALA A 167 7.33 -10.04 4.17
C ALA A 167 8.55 -10.29 5.06
N TYR A 168 8.31 -10.30 6.36
CA TYR A 168 9.27 -10.76 7.36
C TYR A 168 9.23 -12.28 7.49
N SER A 169 10.40 -12.92 7.54
CA SER A 169 10.56 -14.35 7.71
C SER A 169 11.37 -14.68 8.96
N LYS A 170 10.71 -15.18 10.00
CA LYS A 170 11.38 -15.62 11.26
C LYS A 170 12.50 -16.62 11.05
N GLY A 171 12.40 -17.45 10.01
CA GLY A 171 13.43 -18.45 9.69
C GLY A 171 14.72 -17.87 9.12
N LYS A 172 14.73 -16.58 8.74
CA LYS A 172 15.88 -15.92 8.12
C LYS A 172 16.62 -14.97 9.04
N GLY A 173 16.07 -14.62 10.20
CA GLY A 173 16.69 -13.71 11.15
C GLY A 173 15.70 -13.05 12.10
N ASN A 174 16.22 -12.17 12.96
CA ASN A 174 15.41 -11.34 13.85
C ASN A 174 14.77 -10.16 13.09
N LYS A 175 13.81 -9.45 13.73
CA LYS A 175 13.15 -8.28 13.14
C LYS A 175 14.10 -7.13 12.79
N ASP A 176 15.24 -7.05 13.47
CA ASP A 176 16.27 -6.03 13.19
C ASP A 176 17.20 -6.41 12.03
N ASP A 177 17.10 -7.64 11.52
CA ASP A 177 17.92 -8.12 10.42
C ASP A 177 17.23 -7.88 9.08
N LEU A 178 17.81 -7.00 8.28
CA LEU A 178 17.31 -6.69 6.94
C LEU A 178 17.21 -7.92 6.02
N LEU A 179 18.07 -8.93 6.23
CA LEU A 179 18.04 -10.16 5.44
C LEU A 179 16.81 -11.02 5.73
N ALA A 180 16.14 -10.79 6.85
CA ALA A 180 14.89 -11.45 7.18
C ALA A 180 13.68 -10.93 6.37
N TYR A 181 13.85 -9.82 5.65
CA TYR A 181 12.80 -9.20 4.85
C TYR A 181 12.99 -9.50 3.36
N ARG A 182 11.87 -9.71 2.66
CA ARG A 182 11.90 -10.06 1.24
C ARG A 182 12.34 -8.90 0.36
N HIS A 183 11.78 -7.71 0.56
CA HIS A 183 11.95 -6.55 -0.33
C HIS A 183 12.36 -5.24 0.37
N SER A 184 12.41 -5.18 1.71
CA SER A 184 12.81 -3.97 2.45
C SER A 184 14.12 -3.37 1.95
N LYS A 185 15.10 -4.20 1.59
CA LYS A 185 16.36 -3.74 0.99
C LYS A 185 16.14 -2.89 -0.26
N HIS A 186 15.22 -3.30 -1.12
CA HIS A 186 14.95 -2.59 -2.37
C HIS A 186 14.25 -1.25 -2.11
N TYR A 187 13.29 -1.22 -1.18
CA TYR A 187 12.66 0.04 -0.77
C TYR A 187 13.66 1.02 -0.17
N ILE A 188 14.53 0.55 0.74
CA ILE A 188 15.58 1.37 1.34
C ILE A 188 16.50 1.95 0.26
N GLN A 189 16.97 1.13 -0.67
CA GLN A 189 17.80 1.58 -1.78
C GLN A 189 17.07 2.58 -2.67
N THR A 190 15.78 2.36 -2.93
CA THR A 190 14.96 3.28 -3.74
C THR A 190 14.80 4.64 -3.05
N VAL A 191 14.56 4.66 -1.74
CA VAL A 191 14.51 5.91 -0.97
C VAL A 191 15.86 6.64 -1.03
N GLN A 192 16.97 5.93 -0.86
CA GLN A 192 18.31 6.51 -0.95
C GLN A 192 18.59 7.09 -2.34
N GLU A 193 18.24 6.39 -3.42
CA GLU A 193 18.38 6.91 -4.78
C GLU A 193 17.50 8.13 -5.03
N ALA A 194 16.27 8.15 -4.52
CA ALA A 194 15.41 9.32 -4.58
C ALA A 194 16.02 10.52 -3.85
N ARG A 195 16.60 10.31 -2.67
CA ARG A 195 17.27 11.36 -1.88
C ARG A 195 18.56 11.88 -2.52
N LYS A 196 19.26 11.08 -3.30
CA LYS A 196 20.38 11.57 -4.11
C LYS A 196 19.93 12.59 -5.16
N ARG A 197 18.70 12.49 -5.66
CA ARG A 197 18.12 13.43 -6.64
C ARG A 197 17.52 14.65 -5.96
N VAL A 198 16.79 14.45 -4.87
CA VAL A 198 16.14 15.51 -4.11
C VAL A 198 16.42 15.28 -2.62
N GLY A 199 17.51 15.88 -2.12
CA GLY A 199 17.98 15.70 -0.75
C GLY A 199 17.12 16.38 0.31
N ASN A 200 16.37 17.42 -0.06
CA ASN A 200 15.52 18.16 0.87
C ASN A 200 14.20 17.40 1.11
N LEU A 201 13.91 17.13 2.40
CA LEU A 201 12.71 16.43 2.84
C LEU A 201 11.42 17.19 2.52
N ASP A 202 11.46 18.52 2.49
CA ASP A 202 10.30 19.37 2.23
C ASP A 202 10.01 19.53 0.73
N GLN A 203 11.02 19.30 -0.14
CA GLN A 203 10.85 19.40 -1.59
C GLN A 203 10.28 18.12 -2.21
N LEU A 204 10.55 16.98 -1.59
CA LEU A 204 10.01 15.69 -1.99
C LEU A 204 9.59 14.91 -0.74
N VAL A 205 8.31 14.75 -0.54
CA VAL A 205 7.79 13.90 0.51
C VAL A 205 7.82 12.45 0.03
N ILE A 206 8.46 11.55 0.79
CA ILE A 206 8.54 10.12 0.45
C ILE A 206 7.75 9.32 1.47
N PHE A 207 6.76 8.56 0.99
CA PHE A 207 6.10 7.48 1.70
C PHE A 207 6.61 6.15 1.14
N ALA A 208 7.14 5.26 1.98
CA ALA A 208 7.67 3.98 1.53
C ALA A 208 7.27 2.83 2.45
N GLY A 209 7.06 1.65 1.86
CA GLY A 209 6.85 0.42 2.59
C GLY A 209 5.66 -0.40 2.12
N ALA A 210 5.61 -1.62 2.63
CA ALA A 210 4.57 -2.61 2.36
C ALA A 210 4.13 -3.28 3.67
N CYS A 211 3.40 -4.40 3.58
CA CYS A 211 2.73 -5.04 4.74
C CYS A 211 3.64 -5.33 5.93
N GLN A 212 4.91 -5.65 5.71
CA GLN A 212 5.85 -6.00 6.77
C GLN A 212 7.26 -5.48 6.45
N SER A 213 7.39 -4.22 6.05
CA SER A 213 8.69 -3.63 5.76
C SER A 213 9.45 -3.23 7.04
N HIS A 214 10.77 -3.16 6.93
CA HIS A 214 11.62 -2.70 8.02
C HIS A 214 11.49 -1.18 8.20
N PHE A 215 10.59 -0.77 9.07
CA PHE A 215 10.17 0.63 9.28
C PHE A 215 11.35 1.56 9.59
N GLU A 216 12.17 1.21 10.58
CA GLU A 216 13.24 2.05 11.09
C GLU A 216 14.28 2.35 10.01
N LEU A 217 14.66 1.35 9.20
CA LEU A 217 15.62 1.53 8.12
C LEU A 217 15.06 2.36 6.96
N LEU A 218 13.76 2.32 6.70
CA LEU A 218 13.11 3.19 5.73
C LEU A 218 13.19 4.66 6.14
N ILE A 219 12.88 4.96 7.41
CA ILE A 219 13.01 6.32 7.95
C ILE A 219 14.48 6.78 7.95
N GLN A 220 15.41 5.91 8.35
CA GLN A 220 16.85 6.22 8.31
C GLN A 220 17.37 6.46 6.89
N ALA A 221 16.81 5.80 5.89
CA ALA A 221 17.12 6.03 4.48
C ALA A 221 16.66 7.39 3.95
N GLY A 222 15.77 8.07 4.69
CA GLY A 222 15.27 9.40 4.36
C GLY A 222 13.79 9.42 3.91
N ALA A 223 13.01 8.39 4.15
CA ALA A 223 11.57 8.47 3.98
C ALA A 223 10.96 9.42 5.03
N ASN A 224 9.97 10.24 4.63
CA ASN A 224 9.22 11.08 5.56
C ASN A 224 8.21 10.23 6.35
N PHE A 225 7.65 9.23 5.67
CA PHE A 225 6.69 8.30 6.23
C PHE A 225 7.04 6.87 5.78
N ALA A 226 6.82 5.92 6.66
CA ALA A 226 6.96 4.51 6.33
C ALA A 226 5.73 3.73 6.79
N SER A 227 5.46 2.60 6.14
CA SER A 227 4.41 1.67 6.50
C SER A 227 5.02 0.31 6.83
N SER A 228 4.61 -0.23 7.96
CA SER A 228 4.89 -1.61 8.37
C SER A 228 3.77 -2.03 9.33
N PRO A 229 2.55 -2.21 8.84
CA PRO A 229 1.47 -2.72 9.67
C PRO A 229 1.83 -4.14 10.12
N SER A 230 1.97 -4.31 11.42
CA SER A 230 2.29 -5.59 12.10
C SER A 230 1.04 -6.43 12.32
#